data_c43a6ac32506c468190832a2216f3d21
#
_entry.id   c43a6ac32506c468190832a2216f3d21
#
_cell.length_a   1.000
_cell.length_b   1.000
_cell.length_c   1.000
_cell.angle_alpha   90.00
_cell.angle_beta   90.00
_cell.angle_gamma   90.00
#
_symmetry.space_group_name_H-M   'P 1'
#
loop_
_entity.id
_entity.type
_entity.pdbx_description
1 polymer ?
#
loop_
_entity_poly.entity_id
_entity_poly.type
_entity_poly.pdbx_seq_one_letter_code
_entity_poly.pdbx_strand_id
1 'polypeptide(L)'
;MLDIHERPAPRGAGRVVSPTGEARTFAADELIVSKTDLRGVITYANDVFLRVSRYDLDDVIGRPHNLIRHPEMPRAVFALLWQTLTEGRELFAYINNLASDGAHYWVLAHVTPSYGPNGRIVGYHSNRRRPSRGAIRTVAPIYEQLLAEERRHPTGRAAVAASSRLLDELVAARAGSYEEFIWSVINREER
;
A
#
# COMPACT_ATOMS: atom_id res chain seq x y z
N MET A 1 14.91 4.27 44.28
CA MET A 1 15.91 4.33 43.20
C MET A 1 15.45 3.32 42.16
N LEU A 2 14.58 3.79 41.22
CA LEU A 2 13.97 2.91 40.20
C LEU A 2 14.84 2.96 38.95
N ASP A 3 15.36 1.80 38.63
CA ASP A 3 16.22 1.53 37.48
C ASP A 3 15.44 1.79 36.18
N ILE A 4 15.86 2.83 35.47
CA ILE A 4 15.28 3.18 34.16
C ILE A 4 15.95 2.21 33.18
N HIS A 5 15.27 1.13 32.87
CA HIS A 5 15.70 0.23 31.78
C HIS A 5 15.77 1.04 30.48
N GLU A 6 16.98 1.28 30.03
CA GLU A 6 17.28 1.77 28.67
C GLU A 6 16.52 0.88 27.68
N ARG A 7 15.56 1.48 26.98
CA ARG A 7 14.94 0.85 25.83
C ARG A 7 16.04 0.59 24.80
N PRO A 8 16.26 -0.66 24.37
CA PRO A 8 17.19 -0.91 23.28
C PRO A 8 16.74 -0.13 22.05
N ALA A 9 17.68 0.52 21.38
CA ALA A 9 17.43 1.23 20.14
C ALA A 9 16.76 0.30 19.11
N PRO A 10 15.75 0.77 18.33
CA PRO A 10 15.03 -0.08 17.39
C PRO A 10 16.01 -0.73 16.41
N ARG A 11 16.02 -2.06 16.38
CA ARG A 11 16.80 -2.85 15.43
C ARG A 11 16.17 -2.62 14.06
N GLY A 12 16.79 -1.80 13.21
CA GLY A 12 16.32 -1.67 11.83
C GLY A 12 16.24 -0.27 11.23
N ALA A 13 16.81 0.76 11.88
CA ALA A 13 16.99 2.04 11.22
C ALA A 13 17.99 1.89 10.05
N GLY A 14 17.47 1.79 8.81
CA GLY A 14 18.26 2.00 7.62
C GLY A 14 18.60 0.80 6.73
N ARG A 15 18.12 -0.42 7.00
CA ARG A 15 18.37 -1.52 6.06
C ARG A 15 17.46 -1.37 4.84
N VAL A 16 18.03 -1.03 3.69
CA VAL A 16 17.32 -1.10 2.40
C VAL A 16 17.10 -2.58 2.08
N VAL A 17 15.84 -2.99 2.04
CA VAL A 17 15.46 -4.36 1.65
C VAL A 17 15.49 -4.43 0.12
N SER A 18 16.28 -5.36 -0.42
CA SER A 18 16.30 -5.63 -1.86
C SER A 18 15.27 -6.71 -2.22
N PRO A 19 14.45 -6.51 -3.27
CA PRO A 19 13.56 -7.55 -3.76
C PRO A 19 14.32 -8.80 -4.19
N THR A 20 13.84 -9.98 -3.79
CA THR A 20 14.37 -11.29 -4.21
C THR A 20 13.69 -11.82 -5.45
N GLY A 21 12.55 -11.25 -5.82
CA GLY A 21 11.67 -11.80 -6.86
C GLY A 21 10.77 -12.95 -6.37
N GLU A 22 10.95 -13.42 -5.14
CA GLU A 22 10.09 -14.45 -4.56
C GLU A 22 8.70 -13.91 -4.24
N ALA A 23 7.66 -14.63 -4.68
CA ALA A 23 6.28 -14.30 -4.37
C ALA A 23 5.84 -14.98 -3.08
N ARG A 24 5.27 -14.21 -2.16
CA ARG A 24 4.61 -14.71 -0.95
C ARG A 24 3.10 -14.59 -1.08
N THR A 25 2.38 -15.52 -0.50
CA THR A 25 0.93 -15.51 -0.45
C THR A 25 0.45 -15.78 0.98
N PHE A 26 -0.82 -15.54 1.22
CA PHE A 26 -1.54 -15.83 2.46
C PHE A 26 -2.91 -16.41 2.14
N ALA A 27 -3.63 -16.95 3.12
CA ALA A 27 -4.91 -17.61 2.89
C ALA A 27 -5.99 -16.63 2.41
N ALA A 28 -6.99 -17.12 1.67
CA ALA A 28 -8.03 -16.27 1.06
C ALA A 28 -8.96 -15.64 2.09
N ASP A 29 -9.15 -16.31 3.22
CA ASP A 29 -9.96 -15.90 4.38
C ASP A 29 -9.19 -15.03 5.38
N GLU A 30 -7.88 -14.85 5.19
CA GLU A 30 -7.07 -13.98 6.06
C GLU A 30 -7.16 -12.51 5.64
N LEU A 31 -7.18 -11.64 6.65
CA LEU A 31 -7.12 -10.19 6.48
C LEU A 31 -5.83 -9.63 7.08
N ILE A 32 -5.08 -8.89 6.27
CA ILE A 32 -3.98 -8.06 6.74
C ILE A 32 -4.56 -6.71 7.16
N VAL A 33 -4.41 -6.34 8.43
CA VAL A 33 -4.97 -5.09 8.98
C VAL A 33 -3.88 -4.22 9.54
N SER A 34 -3.94 -2.92 9.22
CA SER A 34 -3.13 -1.90 9.88
C SER A 34 -3.90 -0.60 10.06
N LYS A 35 -3.48 0.21 11.05
CA LYS A 35 -3.94 1.59 11.22
C LYS A 35 -2.74 2.53 11.21
N THR A 36 -2.96 3.76 10.78
CA THR A 36 -1.95 4.81 10.80
C THR A 36 -2.51 6.10 11.38
N ASP A 37 -1.61 6.98 11.80
CA ASP A 37 -1.95 8.38 12.04
C ASP A 37 -2.14 9.13 10.69
N LEU A 38 -2.39 10.45 10.77
CA LEU A 38 -2.56 11.32 9.60
C LEU A 38 -1.31 11.43 8.71
N ARG A 39 -0.14 11.12 9.25
CA ARG A 39 1.14 11.15 8.52
C ARG A 39 1.49 9.81 7.88
N GLY A 40 0.61 8.81 8.04
CA GLY A 40 0.87 7.45 7.56
C GLY A 40 1.84 6.66 8.45
N VAL A 41 2.05 7.08 9.70
CA VAL A 41 2.83 6.34 10.69
C VAL A 41 1.97 5.23 11.29
N ILE A 42 2.45 4.01 11.29
CA ILE A 42 1.72 2.81 11.73
C ILE A 42 1.50 2.88 13.25
N THR A 43 0.25 2.77 13.66
CA THR A 43 -0.19 2.75 15.07
C THR A 43 -0.74 1.40 15.50
N TYR A 44 -1.09 0.55 14.54
CA TYR A 44 -1.57 -0.81 14.75
C TYR A 44 -1.24 -1.70 13.56
N ALA A 45 -0.91 -2.96 13.83
CA ALA A 45 -0.79 -4.03 12.86
C ALA A 45 -1.27 -5.33 13.51
N ASN A 46 -2.02 -6.17 12.76
CA ASN A 46 -2.44 -7.49 13.27
C ASN A 46 -1.38 -8.57 12.98
N ASP A 47 -1.57 -9.75 13.58
CA ASP A 47 -0.62 -10.87 13.47
C ASP A 47 -0.41 -11.31 12.01
N VAL A 48 -1.47 -11.24 11.18
CA VAL A 48 -1.37 -11.56 9.75
C VAL A 48 -0.44 -10.56 9.03
N PHE A 49 -0.54 -9.27 9.37
CA PHE A 49 0.40 -8.26 8.85
C PHE A 49 1.84 -8.62 9.19
N LEU A 50 2.12 -8.89 10.47
CA LEU A 50 3.47 -9.21 10.94
C LEU A 50 4.02 -10.47 10.29
N ARG A 51 3.24 -11.54 10.27
CA ARG A 51 3.61 -12.81 9.68
C ARG A 51 3.90 -12.72 8.18
N VAL A 52 3.05 -12.02 7.42
CA VAL A 52 3.20 -11.92 5.96
C VAL A 52 4.32 -10.96 5.59
N SER A 53 4.48 -9.85 6.30
CA SER A 53 5.55 -8.87 6.06
C SER A 53 6.90 -9.28 6.65
N ARG A 54 6.94 -10.30 7.53
CA ARG A 54 8.16 -10.75 8.22
C ARG A 54 8.83 -9.66 9.07
N TYR A 55 8.04 -8.73 9.57
CA TYR A 55 8.49 -7.74 10.55
C TYR A 55 7.96 -8.11 11.93
N ASP A 56 8.72 -7.78 12.97
CA ASP A 56 8.25 -7.82 14.34
C ASP A 56 7.44 -6.56 14.68
N LEU A 57 6.57 -6.63 15.69
CA LEU A 57 5.70 -5.52 16.06
C LEU A 57 6.48 -4.25 16.40
N ASP A 58 7.60 -4.40 17.12
CA ASP A 58 8.45 -3.27 17.53
C ASP A 58 9.16 -2.60 16.34
N ASP A 59 9.36 -3.32 15.24
CA ASP A 59 9.93 -2.79 14.01
C ASP A 59 8.90 -2.05 13.15
N VAL A 60 7.61 -2.24 13.40
CA VAL A 60 6.50 -1.71 12.60
C VAL A 60 5.85 -0.50 13.24
N ILE A 61 5.54 -0.58 14.54
CA ILE A 61 4.84 0.50 15.25
C ILE A 61 5.72 1.76 15.31
N GLY A 62 5.11 2.90 14.97
CA GLY A 62 5.82 4.17 14.90
C GLY A 62 6.65 4.38 13.63
N ARG A 63 6.59 3.44 12.68
CA ARG A 63 7.29 3.56 11.39
C ARG A 63 6.32 4.02 10.29
N PRO A 64 6.80 4.78 9.29
CA PRO A 64 5.99 5.10 8.13
C PRO A 64 5.55 3.83 7.39
N HIS A 65 4.30 3.80 6.92
CA HIS A 65 3.72 2.64 6.25
C HIS A 65 4.44 2.24 4.95
N ASN A 66 5.21 3.16 4.36
CA ASN A 66 6.04 2.87 3.19
C ASN A 66 7.19 1.89 3.50
N LEU A 67 7.37 1.48 4.75
CA LEU A 67 8.28 0.41 5.17
C LEU A 67 8.10 -0.86 4.34
N ILE A 68 6.85 -1.20 4.02
CA ILE A 68 6.49 -2.39 3.22
C ILE A 68 6.23 -2.10 1.75
N ARG A 69 6.57 -0.91 1.25
CA ARG A 69 6.32 -0.56 -0.15
C ARG A 69 7.32 -1.25 -1.07
N HIS A 70 6.84 -2.00 -2.05
CA HIS A 70 7.69 -2.53 -3.12
C HIS A 70 8.24 -1.38 -3.99
N PRO A 71 9.52 -1.39 -4.39
CA PRO A 71 10.09 -0.32 -5.21
C PRO A 71 9.44 -0.20 -6.59
N GLU A 72 8.87 -1.27 -7.12
CA GLU A 72 8.12 -1.28 -8.38
C GLU A 72 6.63 -0.90 -8.24
N MET A 73 6.24 -0.29 -7.12
CA MET A 73 4.91 0.32 -7.02
C MET A 73 4.94 1.76 -7.53
N PRO A 74 4.09 2.11 -8.53
CA PRO A 74 4.05 3.46 -9.09
C PRO A 74 3.67 4.49 -8.03
N ARG A 75 4.27 5.65 -8.11
CA ARG A 75 3.99 6.78 -7.20
C ARG A 75 2.59 7.35 -7.43
N ALA A 76 2.10 7.29 -8.66
CA ALA A 76 0.75 7.76 -9.02
C ALA A 76 -0.35 7.07 -8.19
N VAL A 77 -0.23 5.76 -7.95
CA VAL A 77 -1.21 5.02 -7.13
C VAL A 77 -1.27 5.55 -5.70
N PHE A 78 -0.12 5.88 -5.10
CA PHE A 78 -0.09 6.47 -3.76
C PHE A 78 -0.51 7.94 -3.75
N ALA A 79 -0.23 8.69 -4.83
CA ALA A 79 -0.74 10.06 -4.97
C ALA A 79 -2.27 10.06 -4.99
N LEU A 80 -2.89 9.19 -5.79
CA LEU A 80 -4.34 9.00 -5.83
C LEU A 80 -4.88 8.57 -4.45
N LEU A 81 -4.21 7.61 -3.78
CA LEU A 81 -4.60 7.16 -2.45
C LEU A 81 -4.66 8.33 -1.47
N TRP A 82 -3.60 9.12 -1.35
CA TRP A 82 -3.54 10.24 -0.42
C TRP A 82 -4.54 11.34 -0.76
N GLN A 83 -4.72 11.67 -2.04
CA GLN A 83 -5.73 12.63 -2.48
C GLN A 83 -7.13 12.17 -2.03
N THR A 84 -7.51 10.94 -2.34
CA THR A 84 -8.83 10.38 -2.00
C THR A 84 -9.07 10.36 -0.49
N LEU A 85 -8.09 9.94 0.30
CA LEU A 85 -8.21 9.86 1.75
C LEU A 85 -8.30 11.24 2.42
N THR A 86 -7.57 12.24 1.93
CA THR A 86 -7.63 13.60 2.47
C THR A 86 -8.96 14.30 2.16
N GLU A 87 -9.65 13.88 1.10
CA GLU A 87 -11.01 14.29 0.76
C GLU A 87 -12.08 13.57 1.59
N GLY A 88 -11.68 12.70 2.53
CA GLY A 88 -12.60 11.94 3.38
C GLY A 88 -13.25 10.74 2.69
N ARG A 89 -12.75 10.34 1.52
CA ARG A 89 -13.25 9.19 0.75
C ARG A 89 -12.38 7.95 0.96
N GLU A 90 -12.91 6.78 0.66
CA GLU A 90 -12.21 5.50 0.68
C GLU A 90 -11.62 5.16 -0.68
N LEU A 91 -10.60 4.29 -0.69
CA LEU A 91 -10.01 3.79 -1.92
C LEU A 91 -9.76 2.29 -1.85
N PHE A 92 -10.07 1.60 -2.95
CA PHE A 92 -9.61 0.25 -3.24
C PHE A 92 -8.43 0.31 -4.21
N ALA A 93 -7.34 -0.40 -3.92
CA ALA A 93 -6.19 -0.45 -4.81
C ALA A 93 -5.49 -1.82 -4.71
N TYR A 94 -4.99 -2.31 -5.83
CA TYR A 94 -4.05 -3.44 -5.85
C TYR A 94 -2.66 -2.91 -5.51
N ILE A 95 -2.03 -3.48 -4.49
CA ILE A 95 -0.72 -3.03 -4.01
C ILE A 95 0.23 -4.23 -3.92
N ASN A 96 1.40 -4.08 -4.51
CA ASN A 96 2.51 -4.98 -4.27
C ASN A 96 3.34 -4.47 -3.09
N ASN A 97 3.51 -5.30 -2.08
CA ASN A 97 4.29 -5.01 -0.90
C ASN A 97 5.61 -5.80 -0.89
N LEU A 98 6.57 -5.32 -0.12
CA LEU A 98 7.86 -5.96 0.10
C LEU A 98 7.97 -6.37 1.58
N ALA A 99 8.25 -7.62 1.82
CA ALA A 99 8.53 -8.14 3.17
C ALA A 99 9.99 -7.88 3.56
N SER A 100 10.30 -7.96 4.86
CA SER A 100 11.64 -7.68 5.40
C SER A 100 12.75 -8.61 4.88
N ASP A 101 12.38 -9.77 4.35
CA ASP A 101 13.28 -10.75 3.73
C ASP A 101 13.39 -10.62 2.20
N GLY A 102 12.73 -9.61 1.61
CA GLY A 102 12.79 -9.31 0.18
C GLY A 102 11.75 -10.03 -0.68
N ALA A 103 10.92 -10.90 -0.11
CA ALA A 103 9.80 -11.47 -0.83
C ALA A 103 8.70 -10.42 -1.04
N HIS A 104 8.00 -10.49 -2.18
CA HIS A 104 6.88 -9.59 -2.47
C HIS A 104 5.53 -10.27 -2.27
N TYR A 105 4.49 -9.48 -1.97
CA TYR A 105 3.13 -9.98 -1.85
C TYR A 105 2.10 -8.96 -2.31
N TRP A 106 1.22 -9.41 -3.20
CA TRP A 106 0.12 -8.61 -3.69
C TRP A 106 -1.07 -8.64 -2.75
N VAL A 107 -1.71 -7.50 -2.61
CA VAL A 107 -2.95 -7.32 -1.85
C VAL A 107 -3.95 -6.48 -2.63
N LEU A 108 -5.26 -6.75 -2.44
CA LEU A 108 -6.32 -5.79 -2.68
C LEU A 108 -6.52 -5.02 -1.37
N ALA A 109 -6.07 -3.79 -1.33
CA ALA A 109 -6.19 -2.91 -0.19
C ALA A 109 -7.49 -2.09 -0.27
N HIS A 110 -8.23 -2.08 0.82
CA HIS A 110 -9.32 -1.14 1.10
C HIS A 110 -8.86 -0.21 2.21
N VAL A 111 -8.73 1.07 1.92
CA VAL A 111 -8.24 2.08 2.85
C VAL A 111 -9.32 3.13 3.09
N THR A 112 -9.62 3.38 4.36
CA THR A 112 -10.68 4.29 4.82
C THR A 112 -10.15 5.31 5.82
N PRO A 113 -10.66 6.55 5.83
CA PRO A 113 -10.41 7.49 6.92
C PRO A 113 -11.03 6.99 8.24
N SER A 114 -10.34 7.23 9.34
CA SER A 114 -10.86 7.03 10.70
C SER A 114 -11.21 8.39 11.31
N TYR A 115 -12.41 8.50 11.86
CA TYR A 115 -12.92 9.75 12.41
C TYR A 115 -12.88 9.76 13.94
N GLY A 116 -12.45 10.88 14.51
CA GLY A 116 -12.54 11.14 15.95
C GLY A 116 -13.94 11.61 16.38
N PRO A 117 -14.14 11.79 17.69
CA PRO A 117 -15.45 12.22 18.24
C PRO A 117 -15.96 13.58 17.71
N ASN A 118 -15.07 14.42 17.23
CA ASN A 118 -15.39 15.73 16.64
C ASN A 118 -15.65 15.69 15.12
N GLY A 119 -15.78 14.49 14.52
CA GLY A 119 -15.98 14.31 13.09
C GLY A 119 -14.75 14.61 12.20
N ARG A 120 -13.59 14.86 12.80
CA ARG A 120 -12.36 15.08 12.03
C ARG A 120 -11.63 13.75 11.78
N ILE A 121 -10.96 13.64 10.63
CA ILE A 121 -10.09 12.51 10.34
C ILE A 121 -8.93 12.53 11.36
N VAL A 122 -8.68 11.39 12.01
CA VAL A 122 -7.62 11.21 13.01
C VAL A 122 -6.57 10.19 12.56
N GLY A 123 -6.80 9.51 11.47
CA GLY A 123 -5.91 8.50 10.91
C GLY A 123 -6.58 7.70 9.81
N TYR A 124 -5.98 6.60 9.44
CA TYR A 124 -6.47 5.73 8.37
C TYR A 124 -6.48 4.27 8.81
N HIS A 125 -7.46 3.53 8.30
CA HIS A 125 -7.61 2.10 8.52
C HIS A 125 -7.46 1.39 7.17
N SER A 126 -6.70 0.30 7.13
CA SER A 126 -6.53 -0.49 5.93
C SER A 126 -6.76 -1.97 6.18
N ASN A 127 -7.72 -2.52 5.44
CA ASN A 127 -7.97 -3.94 5.30
C ASN A 127 -7.40 -4.41 3.96
N ARG A 128 -6.72 -5.56 3.96
CA ARG A 128 -6.11 -6.11 2.75
C ARG A 128 -6.44 -7.58 2.61
N ARG A 129 -6.95 -7.94 1.45
CA ARG A 129 -7.26 -9.32 1.06
C ARG A 129 -6.27 -9.81 0.01
N ARG A 130 -6.16 -11.12 -0.11
CA ARG A 130 -5.41 -11.74 -1.20
C ARG A 130 -6.15 -11.53 -2.52
N PRO A 131 -5.53 -10.89 -3.54
CA PRO A 131 -6.13 -10.75 -4.85
C PRO A 131 -6.04 -12.06 -5.63
N SER A 132 -6.90 -12.24 -6.63
CA SER A 132 -6.76 -13.32 -7.58
C SER A 132 -5.56 -13.11 -8.50
N ARG A 133 -5.07 -14.20 -9.09
CA ARG A 133 -4.04 -14.15 -10.14
C ARG A 133 -4.54 -13.41 -11.39
N GLY A 134 -5.85 -13.45 -11.66
CA GLY A 134 -6.47 -12.74 -12.78
C GLY A 134 -6.38 -11.23 -12.62
N ALA A 135 -6.71 -10.72 -11.43
CA ALA A 135 -6.59 -9.31 -11.12
C ALA A 135 -5.15 -8.79 -11.24
N ILE A 136 -4.18 -9.54 -10.68
CA ILE A 136 -2.78 -9.17 -10.79
C ILE A 136 -2.36 -9.09 -12.27
N ARG A 137 -2.73 -10.07 -13.12
CA ARG A 137 -2.46 -10.04 -14.57
C ARG A 137 -3.09 -8.84 -15.28
N THR A 138 -4.22 -8.33 -14.77
CA THR A 138 -4.88 -7.15 -15.34
C THR A 138 -4.20 -5.86 -14.92
N VAL A 139 -3.76 -5.75 -13.66
CA VAL A 139 -3.26 -4.51 -13.06
C VAL A 139 -1.75 -4.33 -13.26
N ALA A 140 -0.95 -5.40 -13.15
CA ALA A 140 0.51 -5.31 -13.22
C ALA A 140 1.02 -4.64 -14.53
N PRO A 141 0.48 -4.93 -15.73
CA PRO A 141 0.93 -4.25 -16.95
C PRO A 141 0.62 -2.74 -16.98
N ILE A 142 -0.43 -2.30 -16.27
CA ILE A 142 -0.73 -0.87 -16.10
C ILE A 142 0.35 -0.23 -15.23
N TYR A 143 0.69 -0.88 -14.12
CA TYR A 143 1.73 -0.37 -13.22
C TYR A 143 3.12 -0.33 -13.87
N GLU A 144 3.43 -1.30 -14.72
CA GLU A 144 4.68 -1.28 -15.53
C GLU A 144 4.74 -0.05 -16.45
N GLN A 145 3.62 0.31 -17.10
CA GLN A 145 3.55 1.50 -17.94
C GLN A 145 3.72 2.79 -17.12
N LEU A 146 3.09 2.88 -15.94
CA LEU A 146 3.24 4.02 -15.04
C LEU A 146 4.68 4.17 -14.56
N LEU A 147 5.33 3.07 -14.20
CA LEU A 147 6.76 3.07 -13.79
C LEU A 147 7.68 3.46 -14.93
N ALA A 148 7.42 2.97 -16.15
CA ALA A 148 8.18 3.36 -17.34
C ALA A 148 8.07 4.87 -17.59
N GLU A 149 6.88 5.44 -17.41
CA GLU A 149 6.66 6.89 -17.50
C GLU A 149 7.40 7.64 -16.38
N GLU A 150 7.31 7.18 -15.13
CA GLU A 150 8.02 7.81 -14.01
C GLU A 150 9.54 7.90 -14.23
N ARG A 151 10.15 6.88 -14.84
CA ARG A 151 11.58 6.82 -15.12
C ARG A 151 12.06 7.83 -16.18
N ARG A 152 11.15 8.38 -16.98
CA ARG A 152 11.47 9.41 -18.00
C ARG A 152 11.67 10.80 -17.41
N HIS A 153 11.27 11.00 -16.15
CA HIS A 153 11.25 12.31 -15.52
C HIS A 153 12.36 12.47 -14.48
N PRO A 154 13.10 13.60 -14.49
CA PRO A 154 14.28 13.78 -13.64
C PRO A 154 13.94 14.04 -12.17
N THR A 155 12.70 14.48 -11.87
CA THR A 155 12.28 14.79 -10.51
C THR A 155 11.07 13.97 -10.08
N GLY A 156 11.01 13.62 -8.79
CA GLY A 156 9.87 12.87 -8.25
C GLY A 156 8.52 13.57 -8.45
N ARG A 157 8.48 14.90 -8.41
CA ARG A 157 7.26 15.69 -8.66
C ARG A 157 6.79 15.58 -10.11
N ALA A 158 7.70 15.72 -11.07
CA ALA A 158 7.38 15.58 -12.48
C ALA A 158 6.95 14.15 -12.81
N ALA A 159 7.66 13.15 -12.26
CA ALA A 159 7.32 11.75 -12.42
C ALA A 159 5.90 11.43 -11.93
N VAL A 160 5.51 11.89 -10.73
CA VAL A 160 4.16 11.69 -10.20
C VAL A 160 3.13 12.38 -11.08
N ALA A 161 3.36 13.62 -11.49
CA ALA A 161 2.39 14.35 -12.32
C ALA A 161 2.17 13.69 -13.70
N ALA A 162 3.24 13.15 -14.31
CA ALA A 162 3.15 12.46 -15.58
C ALA A 162 2.46 11.10 -15.44
N SER A 163 2.86 10.29 -14.47
CA SER A 163 2.25 8.97 -14.25
C SER A 163 0.81 9.06 -13.77
N SER A 164 0.42 10.11 -13.02
CA SER A 164 -0.99 10.32 -12.65
C SER A 164 -1.86 10.60 -13.88
N ARG A 165 -1.40 11.48 -14.80
CA ARG A 165 -2.13 11.70 -16.07
C ARG A 165 -2.25 10.42 -16.90
N LEU A 166 -1.16 9.65 -17.01
CA LEU A 166 -1.20 8.38 -17.71
C LEU A 166 -2.16 7.38 -17.04
N LEU A 167 -2.21 7.35 -15.70
CA LEU A 167 -3.19 6.54 -14.98
C LEU A 167 -4.62 6.92 -15.35
N ASP A 168 -4.94 8.22 -15.35
CA ASP A 168 -6.26 8.73 -15.72
C ASP A 168 -6.62 8.34 -17.18
N GLU A 169 -5.69 8.46 -18.12
CA GLU A 169 -5.87 8.05 -19.52
C GLU A 169 -6.12 6.55 -19.67
N LEU A 170 -5.31 5.72 -18.98
CA LEU A 170 -5.43 4.27 -19.04
C LEU A 170 -6.72 3.76 -18.38
N VAL A 171 -7.18 4.45 -17.35
CA VAL A 171 -8.46 4.17 -16.69
C VAL A 171 -9.61 4.59 -17.58
N ALA A 172 -9.60 5.82 -18.13
CA ALA A 172 -10.65 6.34 -19.00
C ALA A 172 -10.85 5.47 -20.26
N ALA A 173 -9.79 4.85 -20.78
CA ALA A 173 -9.88 3.90 -21.89
C ALA A 173 -10.57 2.56 -21.54
N ARG A 174 -10.82 2.27 -20.24
CA ARG A 174 -11.35 0.99 -19.75
C ARG A 174 -12.63 1.12 -18.93
N ALA A 175 -12.82 2.28 -18.28
CA ALA A 175 -13.94 2.57 -17.37
C ALA A 175 -14.13 4.10 -17.26
N GLY A 176 -15.25 4.54 -16.71
CA GLY A 176 -15.52 5.98 -16.51
C GLY A 176 -14.71 6.61 -15.37
N SER A 177 -14.25 5.80 -14.41
CA SER A 177 -13.47 6.25 -13.25
C SER A 177 -12.52 5.16 -12.75
N TYR A 178 -11.56 5.56 -11.91
CA TYR A 178 -10.66 4.60 -11.24
C TYR A 178 -11.46 3.61 -10.37
N GLU A 179 -12.46 4.08 -9.67
CA GLU A 179 -13.32 3.23 -8.85
C GLU A 179 -14.06 2.19 -9.70
N GLU A 180 -14.70 2.60 -10.79
CA GLU A 180 -15.36 1.68 -11.73
C GLU A 180 -14.38 0.67 -12.34
N PHE A 181 -13.16 1.12 -12.67
CA PHE A 181 -12.10 0.23 -13.14
C PHE A 181 -11.77 -0.85 -12.09
N ILE A 182 -11.51 -0.47 -10.85
CA ILE A 182 -11.19 -1.42 -9.77
C ILE A 182 -12.35 -2.39 -9.54
N TRP A 183 -13.59 -1.89 -9.48
CA TRP A 183 -14.77 -2.76 -9.34
C TRP A 183 -14.93 -3.72 -10.52
N SER A 184 -14.62 -3.29 -11.74
CA SER A 184 -14.64 -4.16 -12.92
C SER A 184 -13.63 -5.31 -12.80
N VAL A 185 -12.47 -5.07 -12.19
CA VAL A 185 -11.45 -6.09 -11.95
C VAL A 185 -11.90 -7.03 -10.83
N ILE A 186 -12.42 -6.51 -9.70
CA ILE A 186 -12.95 -7.31 -8.59
C ILE A 186 -14.08 -8.23 -9.07
N ASN A 187 -15.08 -7.71 -9.77
CA ASN A 187 -16.24 -8.48 -10.21
C ASN A 187 -15.92 -9.57 -11.26
N ARG A 188 -14.80 -9.46 -11.97
CA ARG A 188 -14.32 -10.54 -12.86
C ARG A 188 -13.70 -11.70 -12.09
N GLU A 189 -13.32 -11.51 -10.85
CA GLU A 189 -12.76 -12.54 -9.98
C GLU A 189 -13.82 -13.46 -9.39
N GLU A 190 -15.05 -12.96 -9.23
CA GLU A 190 -16.17 -13.68 -8.63
C GLU A 190 -16.95 -14.56 -9.64
N ARG A 191 -16.55 -14.52 -10.93
CA ARG A 191 -17.12 -15.35 -12.00
C ARG A 191 -16.18 -16.48 -12.43
#